data_79766d05ec8a7320736dc753dc21aeb3
#
_entry.id   79766d05ec8a7320736dc753dc21aeb3
#
_cell.length_a   1.000
_cell.length_b   1.000
_cell.length_c   1.000
_cell.angle_alpha   90.00
_cell.angle_beta   90.00
_cell.angle_gamma   90.00
#
_symmetry.space_group_name_H-M   'P 1'
#
loop_
_entity.id
_entity.type
_entity.pdbx_description
1 polymer ?
#
loop_
_entity_poly.entity_id
_entity_poly.type
_entity_poly.pdbx_seq_one_letter_code
_entity_poly.pdbx_strand_id
1 'polypeptide(L)'
;MKKQQQDYDTLTLTEHPPWAQAFWNSLEPLKAKVADHPFFNEMASGTLNVDCFRHALLNFYPLVANFPHYMGLTLSRTTDIRAPGMLAARDWLIGNIRIEQRHLFWYRDWAKGFGISDEQLDNVRPPAAMDAVNHYLWNMNAKGSVAEAIAATNLAIEWATGEWSRKVVSGMREYAKTGQAVIDRRTMAWLRAHAHYDDHHPHEAMELIKMLCVDDTSREAARYAAQRGMEYYLMALDDCFTLHRPASRKTTQREEVV
;
A
#
# COMPACT_ATOMS: atom_id res chain seq x y z
N MET A 1 32.53 20.47 8.93
CA MET A 1 31.50 20.70 7.89
C MET A 1 30.21 20.06 8.36
N LYS A 2 29.26 20.86 8.87
CA LYS A 2 27.90 20.39 9.19
C LYS A 2 27.21 20.12 7.84
N LYS A 3 26.80 18.85 7.58
CA LYS A 3 25.89 18.55 6.47
C LYS A 3 24.60 19.34 6.74
N GLN A 4 24.33 20.36 5.93
CA GLN A 4 22.99 20.89 5.79
C GLN A 4 22.12 19.74 5.24
N GLN A 5 21.32 19.16 6.11
CA GLN A 5 20.18 18.37 5.74
C GLN A 5 19.24 19.37 5.09
N GLN A 6 19.14 19.33 3.77
CA GLN A 6 18.10 20.07 3.03
C GLN A 6 16.79 19.46 3.52
N ASP A 7 16.08 20.17 4.38
CA ASP A 7 14.66 19.96 4.62
C ASP A 7 14.00 20.15 3.26
N TYR A 8 13.59 19.03 2.63
CA TYR A 8 12.62 19.13 1.56
C TYR A 8 11.37 19.68 2.20
N ASP A 9 10.92 20.83 1.74
CA ASP A 9 9.76 21.54 2.27
C ASP A 9 8.60 20.53 2.35
N THR A 10 8.27 20.10 3.56
CA THR A 10 7.06 19.31 3.84
C THR A 10 5.88 20.15 3.40
N LEU A 11 4.97 19.58 2.62
CA LEU A 11 3.76 20.26 2.19
C LEU A 11 3.01 20.79 3.41
N THR A 12 2.65 22.07 3.37
CA THR A 12 1.82 22.64 4.41
C THR A 12 0.41 22.08 4.29
N LEU A 13 0.02 21.29 5.27
CA LEU A 13 -1.33 20.74 5.33
C LEU A 13 -2.33 21.84 5.70
N THR A 14 -3.42 21.92 4.95
CA THR A 14 -4.50 22.88 5.15
C THR A 14 -5.80 22.19 5.49
N GLU A 15 -6.74 22.91 6.09
CA GLU A 15 -8.10 22.40 6.34
C GLU A 15 -8.73 21.93 5.02
N HIS A 16 -9.46 20.81 5.08
CA HIS A 16 -10.14 20.28 3.92
C HIS A 16 -11.38 21.11 3.56
N PRO A 17 -11.47 21.65 2.35
CA PRO A 17 -12.73 22.23 1.88
C PRO A 17 -13.81 21.13 1.83
N PRO A 18 -15.10 21.49 1.82
CA PRO A 18 -16.21 20.51 1.94
C PRO A 18 -16.14 19.35 0.96
N TRP A 19 -15.72 19.59 -0.28
CA TRP A 19 -15.56 18.53 -1.29
C TRP A 19 -14.43 17.56 -0.96
N ALA A 20 -13.29 18.05 -0.46
CA ALA A 20 -12.14 17.21 -0.10
C ALA A 20 -12.45 16.40 1.16
N GLN A 21 -13.17 16.97 2.12
CA GLN A 21 -13.68 16.24 3.29
C GLN A 21 -14.67 15.15 2.88
N ALA A 22 -15.58 15.44 1.94
CA ALA A 22 -16.52 14.45 1.41
C ALA A 22 -15.78 13.32 0.65
N PHE A 23 -14.76 13.66 -0.13
CA PHE A 23 -13.90 12.70 -0.80
C PHE A 23 -13.20 11.78 0.23
N TRP A 24 -12.51 12.36 1.22
CA TRP A 24 -11.84 11.63 2.29
C TRP A 24 -12.81 10.66 2.99
N ASN A 25 -13.94 11.17 3.44
CA ASN A 25 -14.95 10.38 4.14
C ASN A 25 -15.53 9.24 3.26
N SER A 26 -15.60 9.42 1.95
CA SER A 26 -16.10 8.40 1.02
C SER A 26 -15.18 7.18 0.90
N LEU A 27 -13.89 7.34 1.19
CA LEU A 27 -12.91 6.25 1.17
C LEU A 27 -12.82 5.49 2.49
N GLU A 28 -13.21 6.09 3.60
CA GLU A 28 -13.10 5.49 4.95
C GLU A 28 -13.69 4.06 5.03
N PRO A 29 -14.89 3.77 4.47
CA PRO A 29 -15.46 2.43 4.55
C PRO A 29 -14.62 1.37 3.81
N LEU A 30 -14.00 1.74 2.68
CA LEU A 30 -13.14 0.83 1.92
C LEU A 30 -11.79 0.65 2.61
N LYS A 31 -11.19 1.74 3.10
CA LYS A 31 -9.97 1.68 3.90
C LYS A 31 -10.15 0.76 5.10
N ALA A 32 -11.27 0.91 5.83
CA ALA A 32 -11.58 0.05 6.96
C ALA A 32 -11.70 -1.42 6.56
N LYS A 33 -12.35 -1.73 5.43
CA LYS A 33 -12.45 -3.10 4.92
C LYS A 33 -11.07 -3.70 4.61
N VAL A 34 -10.15 -2.93 4.04
CA VAL A 34 -8.78 -3.36 3.80
C VAL A 34 -8.05 -3.57 5.12
N ALA A 35 -8.07 -2.59 6.01
CA ALA A 35 -7.34 -2.62 7.28
C ALA A 35 -7.87 -3.69 8.26
N ASP A 36 -9.17 -3.98 8.22
CA ASP A 36 -9.83 -4.99 9.06
C ASP A 36 -10.00 -6.34 8.36
N HIS A 37 -9.35 -6.51 7.19
CA HIS A 37 -9.42 -7.78 6.47
C HIS A 37 -8.96 -8.94 7.37
N PRO A 38 -9.66 -10.11 7.36
CA PRO A 38 -9.31 -11.27 8.19
C PRO A 38 -7.84 -11.67 8.09
N PHE A 39 -7.26 -11.51 6.91
CA PHE A 39 -5.85 -11.77 6.64
C PHE A 39 -4.91 -10.98 7.55
N PHE A 40 -5.10 -9.68 7.68
CA PHE A 40 -4.31 -8.84 8.57
C PHE A 40 -4.63 -9.05 10.05
N ASN A 41 -5.87 -9.37 10.37
CA ASN A 41 -6.26 -9.71 11.74
C ASN A 41 -5.58 -11.00 12.22
N GLU A 42 -5.48 -12.03 11.36
CA GLU A 42 -4.74 -13.26 11.65
C GLU A 42 -3.23 -13.01 11.73
N MET A 43 -2.66 -12.11 10.90
CA MET A 43 -1.26 -11.67 11.05
C MET A 43 -1.03 -10.96 12.39
N ALA A 44 -1.92 -10.06 12.77
CA ALA A 44 -1.82 -9.26 13.99
C ALA A 44 -1.92 -10.10 15.27
N SER A 45 -2.71 -11.17 15.23
CA SER A 45 -2.82 -12.13 16.34
C SER A 45 -1.74 -13.22 16.34
N GLY A 46 -0.90 -13.30 15.28
CA GLY A 46 0.11 -14.35 15.13
C GLY A 46 -0.48 -15.72 14.82
N THR A 47 -1.74 -15.78 14.38
CA THR A 47 -2.45 -17.06 14.10
C THR A 47 -2.44 -17.45 12.62
N LEU A 48 -2.09 -16.53 11.71
CA LEU A 48 -1.94 -16.86 10.31
C LEU A 48 -0.83 -17.89 10.14
N ASN A 49 -1.14 -18.98 9.42
CA ASN A 49 -0.14 -19.98 9.10
C ASN A 49 1.09 -19.35 8.43
N VAL A 50 2.30 -19.74 8.85
CA VAL A 50 3.55 -19.13 8.36
C VAL A 50 3.75 -19.29 6.86
N ASP A 51 3.27 -20.38 6.25
CA ASP A 51 3.37 -20.57 4.80
C ASP A 51 2.40 -19.63 4.07
N CYS A 52 1.20 -19.39 4.61
CA CYS A 52 0.30 -18.35 4.11
C CYS A 52 0.95 -16.97 4.22
N PHE A 53 1.65 -16.70 5.33
CA PHE A 53 2.38 -15.45 5.50
C PHE A 53 3.51 -15.28 4.46
N ARG A 54 4.30 -16.34 4.21
CA ARG A 54 5.35 -16.34 3.19
C ARG A 54 4.78 -16.08 1.79
N HIS A 55 3.68 -16.74 1.43
CA HIS A 55 3.01 -16.50 0.16
C HIS A 55 2.50 -15.06 0.04
N ALA A 56 2.00 -14.48 1.14
CA ALA A 56 1.61 -13.08 1.15
C ALA A 56 2.78 -12.17 0.83
N LEU A 57 3.91 -12.34 1.52
CA LEU A 57 5.10 -11.53 1.28
C LEU A 57 5.59 -11.65 -0.17
N LEU A 58 5.51 -12.84 -0.76
CA LEU A 58 5.83 -13.04 -2.18
C LEU A 58 4.82 -12.29 -3.07
N ASN A 59 3.53 -12.46 -2.85
CA ASN A 59 2.48 -11.91 -3.70
C ASN A 59 2.42 -10.37 -3.67
N PHE A 60 2.70 -9.75 -2.50
CA PHE A 60 2.73 -8.30 -2.37
C PHE A 60 4.01 -7.65 -2.90
N TYR A 61 5.09 -8.43 -3.05
CA TYR A 61 6.37 -7.88 -3.45
C TYR A 61 6.35 -7.07 -4.76
N PRO A 62 5.68 -7.51 -5.85
CA PRO A 62 5.61 -6.72 -7.09
C PRO A 62 4.94 -5.35 -6.90
N LEU A 63 3.94 -5.24 -6.01
CA LEU A 63 3.31 -3.96 -5.69
C LEU A 63 4.32 -3.01 -5.04
N VAL A 64 5.08 -3.49 -4.04
CA VAL A 64 6.11 -2.71 -3.35
C VAL A 64 7.27 -2.35 -4.29
N ALA A 65 7.73 -3.31 -5.11
CA ALA A 65 8.84 -3.11 -6.04
C ALA A 65 8.51 -2.09 -7.14
N ASN A 66 7.26 -2.03 -7.57
CA ASN A 66 6.81 -1.11 -8.61
C ASN A 66 6.44 0.28 -8.08
N PHE A 67 6.30 0.46 -6.77
CA PHE A 67 5.80 1.71 -6.20
C PHE A 67 6.60 2.95 -6.65
N PRO A 68 7.94 2.98 -6.54
CA PRO A 68 8.74 4.09 -7.07
C PRO A 68 8.62 4.26 -8.59
N HIS A 69 8.34 3.18 -9.35
CA HIS A 69 8.15 3.26 -10.79
C HIS A 69 6.81 3.93 -11.17
N TYR A 70 5.72 3.62 -10.44
CA TYR A 70 4.44 4.31 -10.62
C TYR A 70 4.62 5.82 -10.44
N MET A 71 5.25 6.23 -9.35
CA MET A 71 5.52 7.65 -9.09
C MET A 71 6.45 8.27 -10.13
N GLY A 72 7.43 7.52 -10.66
CA GLY A 72 8.31 7.95 -11.75
C GLY A 72 7.54 8.26 -13.04
N LEU A 73 6.54 7.44 -13.39
CA LEU A 73 5.65 7.71 -14.52
C LEU A 73 4.82 8.98 -14.30
N THR A 74 4.26 9.15 -13.13
CA THR A 74 3.50 10.38 -12.78
C THR A 74 4.42 11.59 -12.82
N LEU A 75 5.64 11.51 -12.26
CA LEU A 75 6.63 12.57 -12.30
C LEU A 75 6.96 13.01 -13.74
N SER A 76 7.09 12.07 -14.68
CA SER A 76 7.38 12.40 -16.09
C SER A 76 6.30 13.25 -16.76
N ARG A 77 5.11 13.33 -16.17
CA ARG A 77 3.93 14.03 -16.67
C ARG A 77 3.71 15.40 -16.01
N THR A 78 4.50 15.74 -14.99
CA THR A 78 4.47 17.06 -14.35
C THR A 78 5.22 18.11 -15.21
N THR A 79 4.81 18.27 -16.47
CA THR A 79 5.54 19.09 -17.45
C THR A 79 5.16 20.56 -17.43
N ASP A 80 3.88 20.88 -17.21
CA ASP A 80 3.41 22.27 -17.10
C ASP A 80 3.45 22.74 -15.63
N ILE A 81 4.62 23.14 -15.18
CA ILE A 81 4.84 23.63 -13.81
C ILE A 81 4.07 24.91 -13.44
N ARG A 82 3.42 25.57 -14.41
CA ARG A 82 2.57 26.74 -14.16
C ARG A 82 1.12 26.35 -13.87
N ALA A 83 0.74 25.12 -14.19
CA ALA A 83 -0.59 24.62 -13.83
C ALA A 83 -0.73 24.51 -12.30
N PRO A 84 -1.93 24.75 -11.75
CA PRO A 84 -2.17 24.68 -10.30
C PRO A 84 -1.68 23.34 -9.70
N GLY A 85 -0.93 23.42 -8.62
CA GLY A 85 -0.42 22.26 -7.88
C GLY A 85 0.69 21.45 -8.56
N MET A 86 0.99 21.71 -9.84
CA MET A 86 1.89 20.84 -10.62
C MET A 86 3.34 20.90 -10.14
N LEU A 87 3.84 22.08 -9.75
CA LEU A 87 5.19 22.23 -9.22
C LEU A 87 5.30 21.51 -7.85
N ALA A 88 4.33 21.72 -6.97
CA ALA A 88 4.29 21.03 -5.67
C ALA A 88 4.24 19.50 -5.82
N ALA A 89 3.41 18.99 -6.73
CA ALA A 89 3.35 17.56 -7.02
C ALA A 89 4.69 17.02 -7.55
N ARG A 90 5.36 17.78 -8.41
CA ARG A 90 6.67 17.40 -8.94
C ARG A 90 7.72 17.28 -7.84
N ASP A 91 7.84 18.29 -6.99
CA ASP A 91 8.84 18.33 -5.92
C ASP A 91 8.58 17.23 -4.88
N TRP A 92 7.31 17.06 -4.51
CA TRP A 92 6.90 15.98 -3.60
C TRP A 92 7.21 14.58 -4.16
N LEU A 93 6.88 14.32 -5.43
CA LEU A 93 7.17 13.03 -6.09
C LEU A 93 8.67 12.74 -6.11
N ILE A 94 9.53 13.73 -6.38
CA ILE A 94 10.99 13.55 -6.35
C ILE A 94 11.47 13.11 -4.96
N GLY A 95 10.95 13.73 -3.91
CA GLY A 95 11.27 13.37 -2.52
C GLY A 95 10.78 11.95 -2.18
N ASN A 96 9.54 11.67 -2.50
CA ASN A 96 8.85 10.43 -2.11
C ASN A 96 9.39 9.20 -2.86
N ILE A 97 9.75 9.31 -4.14
CA ILE A 97 10.43 8.24 -4.89
C ILE A 97 11.69 7.75 -4.16
N ARG A 98 12.46 8.64 -3.52
CA ARG A 98 13.66 8.26 -2.75
C ARG A 98 13.31 7.52 -1.46
N ILE A 99 12.18 7.81 -0.86
CA ILE A 99 11.67 7.12 0.33
C ILE A 99 11.26 5.70 -0.07
N GLU A 100 10.45 5.57 -1.10
CA GLU A 100 9.94 4.30 -1.59
C GLU A 100 11.05 3.36 -2.12
N GLN A 101 12.10 3.93 -2.70
CA GLN A 101 13.29 3.15 -3.06
C GLN A 101 13.94 2.46 -1.84
N ARG A 102 13.88 3.06 -0.65
CA ARG A 102 14.38 2.43 0.59
C ARG A 102 13.40 1.38 1.11
N HIS A 103 12.10 1.63 0.98
CA HIS A 103 11.05 0.68 1.38
C HIS A 103 11.20 -0.65 0.66
N LEU A 104 11.61 -0.66 -0.59
CA LEU A 104 11.92 -1.88 -1.34
C LEU A 104 12.97 -2.76 -0.63
N PHE A 105 14.08 -2.17 -0.17
CA PHE A 105 15.12 -2.93 0.53
C PHE A 105 14.66 -3.41 1.90
N TRP A 106 13.90 -2.60 2.62
CA TRP A 106 13.34 -2.99 3.92
C TRP A 106 12.31 -4.11 3.80
N TYR A 107 11.52 -4.11 2.71
CA TYR A 107 10.61 -5.20 2.42
C TYR A 107 11.34 -6.52 2.16
N ARG A 108 12.41 -6.49 1.39
CA ARG A 108 13.29 -7.66 1.19
C ARG A 108 13.87 -8.18 2.51
N ASP A 109 14.28 -7.30 3.41
CA ASP A 109 14.76 -7.69 4.72
C ASP A 109 13.63 -8.32 5.57
N TRP A 110 12.41 -7.81 5.49
CA TRP A 110 11.25 -8.43 6.13
C TRP A 110 10.98 -9.83 5.59
N ALA A 111 10.95 -10.00 4.29
CA ALA A 111 10.79 -11.30 3.62
C ALA A 111 11.89 -12.30 4.02
N LYS A 112 13.17 -11.86 4.11
CA LYS A 112 14.28 -12.68 4.62
C LYS A 112 14.06 -13.13 6.05
N GLY A 113 13.44 -12.33 6.89
CA GLY A 113 13.04 -12.71 8.24
C GLY A 113 12.12 -13.93 8.27
N PHE A 114 11.34 -14.16 7.22
CA PHE A 114 10.49 -15.32 7.02
C PHE A 114 11.13 -16.43 6.14
N GLY A 115 12.43 -16.34 5.85
CA GLY A 115 13.16 -17.34 5.09
C GLY A 115 12.95 -17.27 3.57
N ILE A 116 12.47 -16.14 3.04
CA ILE A 116 12.30 -15.89 1.60
C ILE A 116 13.58 -15.29 1.05
N SER A 117 14.12 -15.88 -0.02
CA SER A 117 15.32 -15.38 -0.70
C SER A 117 15.02 -14.24 -1.68
N ASP A 118 16.07 -13.46 -2.03
CA ASP A 118 15.96 -12.44 -3.08
C ASP A 118 15.55 -13.05 -4.43
N GLU A 119 16.07 -14.24 -4.74
CA GLU A 119 15.72 -14.96 -5.97
C GLU A 119 14.23 -15.34 -6.03
N GLN A 120 13.65 -15.76 -4.90
CA GLN A 120 12.21 -16.04 -4.83
C GLN A 120 11.37 -14.79 -5.04
N LEU A 121 11.78 -13.64 -4.48
CA LEU A 121 11.11 -12.37 -4.70
C LEU A 121 11.21 -11.92 -6.16
N ASP A 122 12.42 -11.99 -6.76
CA ASP A 122 12.66 -11.52 -8.11
C ASP A 122 11.96 -12.38 -9.19
N ASN A 123 11.65 -13.64 -8.88
CA ASN A 123 10.98 -14.57 -9.78
C ASN A 123 9.51 -14.84 -9.43
N VAL A 124 8.94 -14.10 -8.49
CA VAL A 124 7.54 -14.32 -8.08
C VAL A 124 6.58 -14.04 -9.23
N ARG A 125 5.55 -14.88 -9.33
CA ARG A 125 4.39 -14.66 -10.20
C ARG A 125 3.16 -14.55 -9.32
N PRO A 126 2.69 -13.34 -9.05
CA PRO A 126 1.55 -13.14 -8.17
C PRO A 126 0.26 -13.67 -8.81
N PRO A 127 -0.79 -13.95 -8.03
CA PRO A 127 -2.09 -14.33 -8.55
C PRO A 127 -2.71 -13.19 -9.37
N ALA A 128 -3.64 -13.53 -10.27
CA ALA A 128 -4.24 -12.61 -11.21
C ALA A 128 -4.87 -11.37 -10.56
N ALA A 129 -5.44 -11.50 -9.38
CA ALA A 129 -6.03 -10.37 -8.65
C ALA A 129 -4.96 -9.37 -8.19
N MET A 130 -3.77 -9.83 -7.77
CA MET A 130 -2.65 -8.95 -7.44
C MET A 130 -2.04 -8.30 -8.70
N ASP A 131 -1.96 -9.04 -9.81
CA ASP A 131 -1.58 -8.47 -11.11
C ASP A 131 -2.56 -7.39 -11.54
N ALA A 132 -3.86 -7.55 -11.28
CA ALA A 132 -4.86 -6.53 -11.60
C ALA A 132 -4.63 -5.22 -10.84
N VAL A 133 -4.25 -5.28 -9.55
CA VAL A 133 -3.84 -4.08 -8.79
C VAL A 133 -2.65 -3.39 -9.48
N ASN A 134 -1.60 -4.16 -9.77
CA ASN A 134 -0.40 -3.62 -10.43
C ASN A 134 -0.74 -2.99 -11.78
N HIS A 135 -1.51 -3.67 -12.63
CA HIS A 135 -1.91 -3.16 -13.95
C HIS A 135 -2.77 -1.91 -13.84
N TYR A 136 -3.67 -1.86 -12.84
CA TYR A 136 -4.46 -0.67 -12.58
C TYR A 136 -3.59 0.53 -12.22
N LEU A 137 -2.63 0.35 -11.30
CA LEU A 137 -1.72 1.42 -10.90
C LEU A 137 -0.79 1.84 -12.04
N TRP A 138 -0.26 0.90 -12.82
CA TRP A 138 0.49 1.21 -14.06
C TRP A 138 -0.34 2.08 -15.01
N ASN A 139 -1.60 1.71 -15.25
CA ASN A 139 -2.48 2.45 -16.14
C ASN A 139 -2.77 3.87 -15.59
N MET A 140 -3.10 4.00 -14.30
CA MET A 140 -3.38 5.31 -13.70
C MET A 140 -2.16 6.23 -13.76
N ASN A 141 -0.98 5.72 -13.40
CA ASN A 141 0.24 6.51 -13.38
C ASN A 141 0.77 6.83 -14.80
N ALA A 142 0.46 6.00 -15.81
CA ALA A 142 0.86 6.26 -17.20
C ALA A 142 -0.13 7.13 -17.97
N LYS A 143 -1.43 7.05 -17.70
CA LYS A 143 -2.49 7.65 -18.54
C LYS A 143 -3.48 8.56 -17.82
N GLY A 144 -3.74 8.35 -16.51
CA GLY A 144 -4.62 9.21 -15.71
C GLY A 144 -4.06 10.63 -15.53
N SER A 145 -4.80 11.61 -15.07
CA SER A 145 -4.24 12.89 -14.64
C SER A 145 -3.25 12.70 -13.49
N VAL A 146 -2.44 13.70 -13.19
CA VAL A 146 -1.52 13.66 -12.02
C VAL A 146 -2.30 13.47 -10.72
N ALA A 147 -3.48 14.11 -10.61
CA ALA A 147 -4.37 13.96 -9.46
C ALA A 147 -4.91 12.52 -9.32
N GLU A 148 -5.39 11.91 -10.41
CA GLU A 148 -5.86 10.51 -10.40
C GLU A 148 -4.75 9.53 -10.04
N ALA A 149 -3.54 9.75 -10.55
CA ALA A 149 -2.39 8.91 -10.27
C ALA A 149 -2.01 8.96 -8.78
N ILE A 150 -1.89 10.17 -8.21
CA ILE A 150 -1.61 10.38 -6.77
C ILE A 150 -2.75 9.79 -5.91
N ALA A 151 -4.01 10.00 -6.32
CA ALA A 151 -5.17 9.49 -5.59
C ALA A 151 -5.20 7.96 -5.56
N ALA A 152 -4.97 7.29 -6.69
CA ALA A 152 -4.97 5.83 -6.78
C ALA A 152 -3.78 5.19 -6.07
N THR A 153 -2.60 5.79 -6.12
CA THR A 153 -1.35 5.22 -5.62
C THR A 153 -1.07 5.68 -4.20
N ASN A 154 -0.75 6.96 -4.03
CA ASN A 154 -0.25 7.48 -2.77
C ASN A 154 -1.37 7.70 -1.72
N LEU A 155 -2.55 8.18 -2.13
CA LEU A 155 -3.65 8.28 -1.18
C LEU A 155 -4.23 6.90 -0.84
N ALA A 156 -4.68 6.13 -1.84
CA ALA A 156 -5.46 4.92 -1.59
C ALA A 156 -4.62 3.78 -1.00
N ILE A 157 -3.51 3.43 -1.67
CA ILE A 157 -2.70 2.26 -1.27
C ILE A 157 -1.92 2.55 0.00
N GLU A 158 -1.26 3.71 0.12
CA GLU A 158 -0.45 4.02 1.30
C GLU A 158 -1.32 4.17 2.56
N TRP A 159 -2.46 4.85 2.45
CA TRP A 159 -3.37 5.01 3.60
C TRP A 159 -3.86 3.67 4.15
N ALA A 160 -4.31 2.78 3.26
CA ALA A 160 -4.72 1.43 3.67
C ALA A 160 -3.55 0.61 4.23
N THR A 161 -2.35 0.75 3.64
CA THR A 161 -1.13 0.06 4.09
C THR A 161 -0.67 0.52 5.46
N GLY A 162 -0.68 1.80 5.74
CA GLY A 162 -0.36 2.35 7.07
C GLY A 162 -1.30 1.79 8.15
N GLU A 163 -2.61 1.75 7.87
CA GLU A 163 -3.62 1.25 8.81
C GLU A 163 -3.40 -0.23 9.19
N TRP A 164 -3.25 -1.13 8.22
CA TRP A 164 -3.05 -2.53 8.55
C TRP A 164 -1.65 -2.80 9.12
N SER A 165 -0.63 -2.04 8.72
CA SER A 165 0.74 -2.19 9.23
C SER A 165 0.80 -1.97 10.74
N ARG A 166 0.08 -0.96 11.27
CA ARG A 166 -0.02 -0.70 12.71
C ARG A 166 -0.53 -1.92 13.49
N LYS A 167 -1.50 -2.64 12.93
CA LYS A 167 -2.04 -3.87 13.55
C LYS A 167 -1.06 -5.02 13.48
N VAL A 168 -0.50 -5.26 12.32
CA VAL A 168 0.38 -6.42 12.03
C VAL A 168 1.68 -6.37 12.83
N VAL A 169 2.23 -5.18 13.11
CA VAL A 169 3.43 -5.02 13.97
C VAL A 169 3.32 -5.80 15.28
N SER A 170 2.15 -5.80 15.90
CA SER A 170 1.95 -6.45 17.21
C SER A 170 2.12 -7.96 17.17
N GLY A 171 1.68 -8.60 16.07
CA GLY A 171 1.69 -10.05 15.89
C GLY A 171 3.06 -10.64 15.58
N MET A 172 4.02 -9.83 15.11
CA MET A 172 5.34 -10.33 14.68
C MET A 172 6.10 -11.07 15.78
N ARG A 173 5.88 -10.71 17.04
CA ARG A 173 6.51 -11.38 18.19
C ARG A 173 6.10 -12.85 18.33
N GLU A 174 4.89 -13.20 17.92
CA GLU A 174 4.40 -14.59 18.04
C GLU A 174 5.16 -15.51 17.07
N TYR A 175 5.42 -15.06 15.85
CA TYR A 175 6.23 -15.80 14.88
C TYR A 175 7.69 -15.96 15.34
N ALA A 176 8.24 -14.97 16.05
CA ALA A 176 9.57 -15.09 16.64
C ALA A 176 9.62 -16.13 17.77
N LYS A 177 8.63 -16.12 18.68
CA LYS A 177 8.56 -17.07 19.80
C LYS A 177 8.49 -18.53 19.36
N THR A 178 7.83 -18.79 18.26
CA THR A 178 7.70 -20.15 17.70
C THR A 178 8.88 -20.55 16.81
N GLY A 179 9.87 -19.66 16.62
CA GLY A 179 11.02 -19.92 15.75
C GLY A 179 10.70 -19.90 14.24
N GLN A 180 9.51 -19.46 13.88
CA GLN A 180 9.03 -19.44 12.49
C GLN A 180 9.56 -18.25 11.68
N ALA A 181 10.01 -17.20 12.37
CA ALA A 181 10.59 -16.02 11.74
C ALA A 181 11.70 -15.40 12.59
N VAL A 182 12.67 -14.76 11.92
CA VAL A 182 13.67 -13.89 12.56
C VAL A 182 13.10 -12.47 12.62
N ILE A 183 12.76 -12.03 13.82
CA ILE A 183 12.16 -10.72 14.06
C ILE A 183 13.14 -9.85 14.86
N ASP A 184 13.76 -8.91 14.17
CA ASP A 184 14.73 -7.97 14.72
C ASP A 184 14.50 -6.53 14.20
N ARG A 185 15.43 -5.62 14.48
CA ARG A 185 15.33 -4.23 14.03
C ARG A 185 15.31 -4.11 12.50
N ARG A 186 16.08 -4.94 11.81
CA ARG A 186 16.25 -4.90 10.37
C ARG A 186 15.04 -5.48 9.65
N THR A 187 14.61 -6.68 10.04
CA THR A 187 13.46 -7.37 9.46
C THR A 187 12.14 -6.64 9.73
N MET A 188 12.09 -5.79 10.76
CA MET A 188 10.91 -4.98 11.11
C MET A 188 10.92 -3.57 10.51
N ALA A 189 11.96 -3.20 9.74
CA ALA A 189 12.11 -1.81 9.28
C ALA A 189 10.96 -1.36 8.39
N TRP A 190 10.56 -2.18 7.41
CA TRP A 190 9.46 -1.87 6.50
C TRP A 190 8.14 -1.69 7.24
N LEU A 191 7.78 -2.67 8.06
CA LEU A 191 6.51 -2.68 8.77
C LEU A 191 6.39 -1.51 9.77
N ARG A 192 7.50 -1.17 10.45
CA ARG A 192 7.55 -0.01 11.36
C ARG A 192 7.50 1.32 10.63
N ALA A 193 8.14 1.42 9.48
CA ALA A 193 8.06 2.62 8.65
C ALA A 193 6.60 2.92 8.31
N HIS A 194 5.90 1.96 7.73
CA HIS A 194 4.49 2.12 7.35
C HIS A 194 3.55 2.31 8.56
N ALA A 195 3.89 1.72 9.70
CA ALA A 195 3.09 1.91 10.91
C ALA A 195 3.23 3.30 11.56
N HIS A 196 4.33 4.03 11.29
CA HIS A 196 4.65 5.28 11.98
C HIS A 196 4.85 6.49 11.06
N TYR A 197 5.30 6.30 9.81
CA TYR A 197 5.60 7.40 8.89
C TYR A 197 4.48 7.68 7.90
N ASP A 198 3.65 6.70 7.58
CA ASP A 198 2.56 6.86 6.61
C ASP A 198 1.36 7.64 7.16
N ASP A 199 1.44 8.13 8.40
CA ASP A 199 0.41 9.03 8.94
C ASP A 199 0.36 10.37 8.18
N HIS A 200 1.45 10.80 7.55
CA HIS A 200 1.53 12.08 6.83
C HIS A 200 1.31 11.95 5.32
N HIS A 201 1.80 10.89 4.68
CA HIS A 201 1.75 10.74 3.23
C HIS A 201 0.32 10.79 2.64
N PRO A 202 -0.70 10.13 3.21
CA PRO A 202 -2.07 10.27 2.71
C PRO A 202 -2.62 11.70 2.82
N HIS A 203 -2.24 12.43 3.87
CA HIS A 203 -2.64 13.83 4.03
C HIS A 203 -1.93 14.74 3.03
N GLU A 204 -0.65 14.51 2.78
CA GLU A 204 0.13 15.22 1.75
C GLU A 204 -0.41 14.91 0.34
N ALA A 205 -0.76 13.65 0.06
CA ALA A 205 -1.40 13.26 -1.20
C ALA A 205 -2.74 13.98 -1.39
N MET A 206 -3.57 14.09 -0.33
CA MET A 206 -4.83 14.84 -0.39
C MET A 206 -4.57 16.34 -0.57
N GLU A 207 -3.53 16.90 0.03
CA GLU A 207 -3.15 18.30 -0.19
C GLU A 207 -2.83 18.56 -1.66
N LEU A 208 -2.05 17.69 -2.30
CA LEU A 208 -1.76 17.76 -3.73
C LEU A 208 -3.01 17.63 -4.59
N ILE A 209 -3.91 16.71 -4.25
CA ILE A 209 -5.19 16.54 -4.95
C ILE A 209 -6.03 17.83 -4.85
N LYS A 210 -6.06 18.50 -3.68
CA LYS A 210 -6.73 19.80 -3.52
C LYS A 210 -6.17 20.87 -4.43
N MET A 211 -4.85 20.90 -4.62
CA MET A 211 -4.19 21.87 -5.50
C MET A 211 -4.40 21.55 -6.98
N LEU A 212 -4.43 20.27 -7.36
CA LEU A 212 -4.51 19.80 -8.75
C LEU A 212 -5.94 19.80 -9.31
N CYS A 213 -6.95 19.57 -8.47
CA CYS A 213 -8.33 19.44 -8.89
C CYS A 213 -9.07 20.79 -8.84
N VAL A 214 -9.14 21.45 -9.97
CA VAL A 214 -9.71 22.81 -10.08
C VAL A 214 -11.22 22.86 -10.31
N ASP A 215 -11.82 21.72 -10.69
CA ASP A 215 -13.27 21.60 -10.98
C ASP A 215 -13.85 20.26 -10.47
N ASP A 216 -15.16 20.12 -10.54
CA ASP A 216 -15.86 18.94 -10.03
C ASP A 216 -15.58 17.69 -10.85
N THR A 217 -15.29 17.81 -12.13
CA THR A 217 -14.93 16.69 -13.01
C THR A 217 -13.59 16.07 -12.57
N SER A 218 -12.59 16.90 -12.34
CA SER A 218 -11.27 16.45 -11.88
C SER A 218 -11.31 15.88 -10.45
N ARG A 219 -12.13 16.47 -9.56
CA ARG A 219 -12.37 15.97 -8.20
C ARG A 219 -13.00 14.58 -8.20
N GLU A 220 -14.05 14.39 -9.00
CA GLU A 220 -14.73 13.11 -9.11
C GLU A 220 -13.85 12.05 -9.77
N ALA A 221 -13.06 12.39 -10.80
CA ALA A 221 -12.11 11.48 -11.42
C ALA A 221 -11.06 11.00 -10.42
N ALA A 222 -10.47 11.89 -9.62
CA ALA A 222 -9.50 11.55 -8.59
C ALA A 222 -10.14 10.67 -7.48
N ARG A 223 -11.36 11.01 -7.03
CA ARG A 223 -12.10 10.21 -6.07
C ARG A 223 -12.36 8.79 -6.58
N TYR A 224 -12.84 8.66 -7.80
CA TYR A 224 -13.08 7.36 -8.44
C TYR A 224 -11.79 6.55 -8.57
N ALA A 225 -10.68 7.19 -8.95
CA ALA A 225 -9.39 6.53 -9.06
C ALA A 225 -8.91 5.96 -7.72
N ALA A 226 -9.03 6.73 -6.62
CA ALA A 226 -8.69 6.24 -5.28
C ALA A 226 -9.59 5.09 -4.83
N GLN A 227 -10.91 5.25 -5.00
CA GLN A 227 -11.88 4.20 -4.67
C GLN A 227 -11.58 2.90 -5.40
N ARG A 228 -11.34 2.96 -6.71
CA ARG A 228 -11.04 1.79 -7.53
C ARG A 228 -9.72 1.14 -7.14
N GLY A 229 -8.69 1.92 -6.75
CA GLY A 229 -7.43 1.41 -6.21
C GLY A 229 -7.65 0.55 -4.96
N MET A 230 -8.44 1.02 -4.01
CA MET A 230 -8.78 0.25 -2.80
C MET A 230 -9.64 -0.99 -3.10
N GLU A 231 -10.58 -0.91 -4.06
CA GLU A 231 -11.39 -2.07 -4.47
C GLU A 231 -10.54 -3.18 -5.08
N TYR A 232 -9.58 -2.84 -5.96
CA TYR A 232 -8.62 -3.82 -6.49
C TYR A 232 -7.74 -4.38 -5.39
N TYR A 233 -7.30 -3.54 -4.44
CA TYR A 233 -6.48 -3.99 -3.31
C TYR A 233 -7.24 -5.00 -2.45
N LEU A 234 -8.51 -4.71 -2.12
CA LEU A 234 -9.37 -5.63 -1.37
C LEU A 234 -9.57 -6.96 -2.11
N MET A 235 -9.84 -6.91 -3.42
CA MET A 235 -9.97 -8.10 -4.27
C MET A 235 -8.68 -8.96 -4.23
N ALA A 236 -7.51 -8.33 -4.27
CA ALA A 236 -6.24 -9.03 -4.18
C ALA A 236 -6.02 -9.68 -2.81
N LEU A 237 -6.47 -9.03 -1.72
CA LEU A 237 -6.43 -9.59 -0.37
C LEU A 237 -7.32 -10.82 -0.24
N ASP A 238 -8.56 -10.73 -0.74
CA ASP A 238 -9.52 -11.84 -0.74
C ASP A 238 -8.94 -13.07 -1.46
N ASP A 239 -8.36 -12.86 -2.63
CA ASP A 239 -7.76 -13.92 -3.45
C ASP A 239 -6.54 -14.55 -2.75
N CYS A 240 -5.59 -13.73 -2.29
CA CYS A 240 -4.42 -14.21 -1.55
C CYS A 240 -4.80 -14.98 -0.27
N PHE A 241 -5.81 -14.50 0.45
CA PHE A 241 -6.27 -15.14 1.68
C PHE A 241 -6.96 -16.50 1.43
N THR A 242 -7.68 -16.62 0.31
CA THR A 242 -8.40 -17.84 -0.07
C THR A 242 -7.47 -18.91 -0.62
N LEU A 243 -6.52 -18.54 -1.48
CA LEU A 243 -5.63 -19.46 -2.18
C LEU A 243 -4.71 -20.25 -1.26
N HIS A 244 -4.33 -19.68 -0.13
CA HIS A 244 -3.33 -20.30 0.77
C HIS A 244 -3.91 -20.84 2.06
N ARG A 245 -5.23 -20.83 2.20
CA ARG A 245 -5.88 -21.54 3.32
C ARG A 245 -5.88 -23.04 3.06
N PRO A 246 -5.45 -23.87 4.03
CA PRO A 246 -5.69 -25.30 3.92
C PRO A 246 -7.19 -25.52 3.78
N ALA A 247 -7.59 -26.31 2.78
CA ALA A 247 -9.01 -26.63 2.56
C ALA A 247 -9.61 -27.10 3.89
N SER A 248 -10.60 -26.38 4.40
CA SER A 248 -11.33 -26.81 5.59
C SER A 248 -11.87 -28.21 5.29
N ARG A 249 -11.45 -29.19 6.08
CA ARG A 249 -12.01 -30.54 5.99
C ARG A 249 -13.52 -30.40 6.15
N LYS A 250 -14.26 -30.51 5.05
CA LYS A 250 -15.71 -30.74 5.10
C LYS A 250 -15.87 -32.04 5.88
N THR A 251 -16.33 -31.94 7.10
CA THR A 251 -16.80 -33.09 7.89
C THR A 251 -18.03 -33.57 7.16
N THR A 252 -17.87 -34.57 6.30
CA THR A 252 -18.98 -35.31 5.71
C THR A 252 -19.57 -36.14 6.86
N GLN A 253 -20.57 -35.58 7.54
CA GLN A 253 -21.47 -36.40 8.32
C GLN A 253 -22.16 -37.34 7.32
N ARG A 254 -21.72 -38.59 7.29
CA ARG A 254 -22.53 -39.67 6.75
C ARG A 254 -23.72 -39.79 7.69
N GLU A 255 -24.87 -39.33 7.28
CA GLU A 255 -26.13 -39.81 7.85
C GLU A 255 -26.20 -41.31 7.54
N GLU A 256 -25.99 -42.12 8.58
CA GLU A 256 -26.41 -43.52 8.56
C GLU A 256 -27.93 -43.51 8.59
N VAL A 257 -28.54 -43.83 7.44
CA VAL A 257 -29.96 -44.18 7.37
C VAL A 257 -30.05 -45.61 7.80
N VAL A 258 -30.69 -45.81 8.96
CA VAL A 258 -31.19 -47.09 9.44
C VAL A 258 -32.55 -47.36 8.81
#